data_bff57771940351c17842b953fdac99ef
#
_entry.id   bff57771940351c17842b953fdac99ef
#
_cell.length_a   1.000
_cell.length_b   1.000
_cell.length_c   1.000
_cell.angle_alpha   90.00
_cell.angle_beta   90.00
_cell.angle_gamma   90.00
#
_symmetry.space_group_name_H-M   'P 1'
#
loop_
_entity.id
_entity.type
_entity.pdbx_description
1 polymer ?
#
loop_
_entity_poly.entity_id
_entity_poly.type
_entity_poly.pdbx_seq_one_letter_code
_entity_poly.pdbx_strand_id
1 'polypeptide(L)'
;MVKETRSIEASIDCAFSEAGGLVVTIMGTGLMGGSLGLVLKDKGLAKHVIAVDNKPENQQRALELGIADEVLPMKEAIAKSNLIVLAVPVDALYSLLPAVLNEVKDQVVMDMGSTKESAINLVADHPKRRRYVATHPMWGTEYSGPEAAVKTAFADKATVICDAENSDEDALKMVKDLYTAIGMHLIYMGATAHDLHAAYVSHISHITSFALANTVLEKEKEDDAIFELASGGFESTVRLAKSNAAMWVPIFKQNRENVLDVLNEHITQLRKFKSCLEKENYEYLQELIENANGIRRILK
;
A
#
# COMPACT_ATOMS: atom_id res chain seq x y z
N MET A 1 4.60 27.93 13.34
CA MET A 1 4.11 26.55 13.16
C MET A 1 2.60 26.40 13.36
N VAL A 2 1.98 26.86 14.45
CA VAL A 2 0.51 26.69 14.68
C VAL A 2 -0.38 27.55 13.75
N LYS A 3 0.10 28.65 13.19
CA LYS A 3 -0.69 29.51 12.27
C LYS A 3 -0.70 29.00 10.82
N GLU A 4 0.34 28.32 10.36
CA GLU A 4 0.40 27.76 9.01
C GLU A 4 -0.46 26.49 8.89
N THR A 5 -0.49 25.64 9.91
CA THR A 5 -1.35 24.44 9.92
C THR A 5 -2.83 24.81 9.83
N ARG A 6 -3.31 25.81 10.56
CA ARG A 6 -4.71 26.28 10.49
C ARG A 6 -5.09 26.91 9.15
N SER A 7 -4.16 27.55 8.44
CA SER A 7 -4.42 28.12 7.12
C SER A 7 -4.50 27.07 6.03
N ILE A 8 -3.77 25.97 6.16
CA ILE A 8 -3.80 24.83 5.24
C ILE A 8 -5.08 24.02 5.43
N GLU A 9 -5.48 23.73 6.66
CA GLU A 9 -6.75 23.06 6.96
C GLU A 9 -7.96 23.84 6.42
N ALA A 10 -8.01 25.17 6.64
CA ALA A 10 -9.09 26.01 6.12
C ALA A 10 -9.13 26.08 4.57
N SER A 11 -7.99 25.96 3.88
CA SER A 11 -7.93 25.96 2.41
C SER A 11 -8.34 24.62 1.80
N ILE A 12 -8.11 23.52 2.52
CA ILE A 12 -8.48 22.14 2.09
C ILE A 12 -9.98 21.93 2.28
N ASP A 13 -10.54 22.35 3.40
CA ASP A 13 -11.99 22.32 3.65
C ASP A 13 -12.79 23.09 2.57
N CYS A 14 -12.23 24.20 2.05
CA CYS A 14 -12.85 24.98 0.99
C CYS A 14 -12.87 24.22 -0.36
N ALA A 15 -11.79 23.52 -0.72
CA ALA A 15 -11.68 22.84 -2.02
C ALA A 15 -12.65 21.66 -2.18
N PHE A 16 -12.96 20.92 -1.09
CA PHE A 16 -13.90 19.81 -1.12
C PHE A 16 -15.35 20.23 -0.80
N SER A 17 -15.55 21.31 -0.03
CA SER A 17 -16.87 21.81 0.36
C SER A 17 -17.53 22.71 -0.69
N GLU A 18 -16.76 23.56 -1.38
CA GLU A 18 -17.29 24.45 -2.44
C GLU A 18 -17.78 23.67 -3.67
N ALA A 19 -17.22 22.48 -3.95
CA ALA A 19 -17.70 21.60 -5.03
C ALA A 19 -18.86 20.67 -4.62
N GLY A 20 -19.42 20.81 -3.42
CA GLY A 20 -20.49 19.94 -2.91
C GLY A 20 -20.01 18.52 -2.59
N GLY A 21 -18.72 18.32 -2.33
CA GLY A 21 -18.08 17.03 -2.04
C GLY A 21 -17.83 16.18 -3.28
N LEU A 22 -16.88 15.23 -3.17
CA LEU A 22 -16.54 14.32 -4.26
C LEU A 22 -17.53 13.15 -4.38
N VAL A 23 -17.82 12.73 -5.60
CA VAL A 23 -18.31 11.38 -5.88
C VAL A 23 -17.11 10.52 -6.19
N VAL A 24 -16.85 9.49 -5.39
CA VAL A 24 -15.67 8.65 -5.47
C VAL A 24 -16.08 7.22 -5.81
N THR A 25 -15.53 6.68 -6.87
CA THR A 25 -15.60 5.23 -7.14
C THR A 25 -14.39 4.52 -6.56
N ILE A 26 -14.61 3.49 -5.75
CA ILE A 26 -13.57 2.60 -5.23
C ILE A 26 -13.70 1.25 -5.91
N MET A 27 -12.71 0.88 -6.69
CA MET A 27 -12.60 -0.43 -7.34
C MET A 27 -11.72 -1.33 -6.48
N GLY A 28 -12.34 -2.34 -5.88
CA GLY A 28 -11.76 -3.20 -4.85
C GLY A 28 -12.05 -2.68 -3.45
N THR A 29 -13.03 -3.29 -2.78
CA THR A 29 -13.50 -2.90 -1.44
C THR A 29 -12.89 -3.73 -0.31
N GLY A 30 -11.67 -4.24 -0.53
CA GLY A 30 -10.90 -4.94 0.51
C GLY A 30 -10.36 -4.00 1.59
N LEU A 31 -9.31 -4.42 2.30
CA LEU A 31 -8.68 -3.65 3.39
C LEU A 31 -8.40 -2.19 2.98
N MET A 32 -7.66 -1.96 1.90
CA MET A 32 -7.21 -0.62 1.51
C MET A 32 -8.33 0.25 0.98
N GLY A 33 -9.08 -0.25 -0.01
CA GLY A 33 -10.21 0.50 -0.59
C GLY A 33 -11.35 0.70 0.40
N GLY A 34 -11.64 -0.32 1.22
CA GLY A 34 -12.64 -0.22 2.28
C GLY A 34 -12.27 0.82 3.33
N SER A 35 -11.02 0.82 3.79
CA SER A 35 -10.52 1.83 4.74
C SER A 35 -10.60 3.24 4.17
N LEU A 36 -10.25 3.42 2.89
CA LEU A 36 -10.36 4.72 2.25
C LEU A 36 -11.84 5.18 2.19
N GLY A 37 -12.75 4.30 1.80
CA GLY A 37 -14.19 4.61 1.79
C GLY A 37 -14.71 5.08 3.15
N LEU A 38 -14.34 4.34 4.21
CA LEU A 38 -14.70 4.72 5.59
C LEU A 38 -14.12 6.07 6.00
N VAL A 39 -12.85 6.34 5.70
CA VAL A 39 -12.18 7.60 6.05
C VAL A 39 -12.76 8.78 5.28
N LEU A 40 -13.03 8.62 3.99
CA LEU A 40 -13.64 9.68 3.16
C LEU A 40 -15.02 10.10 3.67
N LYS A 41 -15.84 9.14 4.08
CA LYS A 41 -17.16 9.39 4.65
C LYS A 41 -17.06 9.99 6.05
N ASP A 42 -16.20 9.46 6.90
CA ASP A 42 -16.01 9.94 8.27
C ASP A 42 -15.54 11.40 8.33
N LYS A 43 -14.68 11.79 7.40
CA LYS A 43 -14.17 13.17 7.29
C LYS A 43 -15.05 14.10 6.41
N GLY A 44 -16.13 13.59 5.81
CA GLY A 44 -17.00 14.38 4.93
C GLY A 44 -16.33 14.81 3.62
N LEU A 45 -15.28 14.12 3.17
CA LEU A 45 -14.54 14.42 1.94
C LEU A 45 -15.24 13.90 0.68
N ALA A 46 -16.03 12.85 0.82
CA ALA A 46 -16.89 12.33 -0.24
C ALA A 46 -18.38 12.50 0.14
N LYS A 47 -19.15 13.07 -0.78
CA LYS A 47 -20.63 13.13 -0.63
C LYS A 47 -21.28 11.80 -1.00
N HIS A 48 -20.60 10.99 -1.81
CA HIS A 48 -21.09 9.71 -2.27
C HIS A 48 -19.92 8.78 -2.64
N VAL A 49 -19.94 7.56 -2.14
CA VAL A 49 -18.94 6.53 -2.43
C VAL A 49 -19.62 5.37 -3.17
N ILE A 50 -19.11 5.07 -4.35
CA ILE A 50 -19.57 3.98 -5.21
C ILE A 50 -18.57 2.84 -5.13
N ALA A 51 -19.03 1.63 -4.83
CA ALA A 51 -18.20 0.45 -4.85
C ALA A 51 -18.28 -0.26 -6.21
N VAL A 52 -17.14 -0.73 -6.68
CA VAL A 52 -17.02 -1.70 -7.78
C VAL A 52 -16.12 -2.84 -7.28
N ASP A 53 -16.64 -4.04 -7.20
CA ASP A 53 -15.87 -5.23 -6.80
C ASP A 53 -16.34 -6.42 -7.65
N ASN A 54 -15.43 -7.37 -7.93
CA ASN A 54 -15.76 -8.55 -8.72
C ASN A 54 -16.38 -9.69 -7.87
N LYS A 55 -16.36 -9.56 -6.53
CA LYS A 55 -16.93 -10.51 -5.59
C LYS A 55 -18.24 -9.98 -5.04
N PRO A 56 -19.38 -10.64 -5.33
CA PRO A 56 -20.68 -10.23 -4.79
C PRO A 56 -20.71 -10.09 -3.27
N GLU A 57 -19.97 -10.95 -2.56
CA GLU A 57 -19.86 -10.91 -1.10
C GLU A 57 -19.20 -9.60 -0.63
N ASN A 58 -18.15 -9.15 -1.30
CA ASN A 58 -17.49 -7.89 -0.98
C ASN A 58 -18.40 -6.70 -1.27
N GLN A 59 -19.18 -6.75 -2.36
CA GLN A 59 -20.16 -5.71 -2.71
C GLN A 59 -21.19 -5.54 -1.60
N GLN A 60 -21.78 -6.64 -1.16
CA GLN A 60 -22.77 -6.63 -0.08
C GLN A 60 -22.14 -6.12 1.23
N ARG A 61 -20.96 -6.63 1.60
CA ARG A 61 -20.27 -6.22 2.83
C ARG A 61 -19.87 -4.75 2.80
N ALA A 62 -19.47 -4.21 1.64
CA ALA A 62 -19.16 -2.79 1.51
C ALA A 62 -20.36 -1.88 1.84
N LEU A 63 -21.58 -2.28 1.47
CA LEU A 63 -22.79 -1.57 1.85
C LEU A 63 -23.12 -1.73 3.35
N GLU A 64 -23.08 -2.96 3.86
CA GLU A 64 -23.41 -3.27 5.26
C GLU A 64 -22.46 -2.59 6.25
N LEU A 65 -21.16 -2.52 5.91
CA LEU A 65 -20.15 -1.87 6.74
C LEU A 65 -20.08 -0.35 6.54
N GLY A 66 -20.91 0.21 5.66
CA GLY A 66 -20.94 1.64 5.38
C GLY A 66 -19.69 2.15 4.63
N ILE A 67 -18.95 1.25 3.98
CA ILE A 67 -17.80 1.60 3.13
C ILE A 67 -18.26 2.38 1.91
N ALA A 68 -19.34 1.93 1.28
CA ALA A 68 -19.95 2.56 0.11
C ALA A 68 -21.43 2.84 0.33
N ASP A 69 -21.99 3.73 -0.48
CA ASP A 69 -23.40 4.10 -0.48
C ASP A 69 -24.19 3.33 -1.53
N GLU A 70 -23.54 2.98 -2.65
CA GLU A 70 -24.11 2.13 -3.71
C GLU A 70 -23.05 1.24 -4.36
N VAL A 71 -23.50 0.19 -5.04
CA VAL A 71 -22.69 -0.68 -5.90
C VAL A 71 -23.16 -0.53 -7.33
N LEU A 72 -22.26 -0.28 -8.27
CA LEU A 72 -22.58 -0.12 -9.69
C LEU A 72 -21.61 -0.91 -10.58
N PRO A 73 -22.01 -1.23 -11.82
CA PRO A 73 -21.09 -1.66 -12.84
C PRO A 73 -20.04 -0.58 -13.14
N MET A 74 -18.82 -1.00 -13.51
CA MET A 74 -17.66 -0.11 -13.69
C MET A 74 -17.97 1.13 -14.54
N LYS A 75 -18.58 0.98 -15.72
CA LYS A 75 -18.85 2.11 -16.63
C LYS A 75 -19.81 3.14 -16.04
N GLU A 76 -20.85 2.68 -15.35
CA GLU A 76 -21.83 3.55 -14.69
C GLU A 76 -21.19 4.27 -13.51
N ALA A 77 -20.36 3.57 -12.72
CA ALA A 77 -19.63 4.13 -11.60
C ALA A 77 -18.66 5.24 -12.07
N ILE A 78 -17.86 4.99 -13.11
CA ILE A 78 -16.96 5.97 -13.71
C ILE A 78 -17.71 7.21 -14.18
N ALA A 79 -18.85 7.03 -14.89
CA ALA A 79 -19.62 8.14 -15.45
C ALA A 79 -20.20 9.08 -14.38
N LYS A 80 -20.45 8.58 -13.18
CA LYS A 80 -20.98 9.36 -12.04
C LYS A 80 -19.92 10.02 -11.18
N SER A 81 -18.64 9.64 -11.31
CA SER A 81 -17.57 9.98 -10.36
C SER A 81 -16.70 11.14 -10.79
N ASN A 82 -16.06 11.79 -9.82
CA ASN A 82 -14.98 12.75 -10.00
C ASN A 82 -13.61 12.05 -9.88
N LEU A 83 -13.52 11.11 -8.94
CA LEU A 83 -12.31 10.35 -8.62
C LEU A 83 -12.57 8.85 -8.69
N ILE A 84 -11.68 8.13 -9.35
CA ILE A 84 -11.65 6.67 -9.40
C ILE A 84 -10.40 6.18 -8.66
N VAL A 85 -10.60 5.33 -7.67
CA VAL A 85 -9.55 4.72 -6.85
C VAL A 85 -9.43 3.23 -7.21
N LEU A 86 -8.26 2.81 -7.67
CA LEU A 86 -7.96 1.42 -7.96
C LEU A 86 -7.26 0.78 -6.76
N ALA A 87 -8.03 0.09 -5.93
CA ALA A 87 -7.56 -0.59 -4.71
C ALA A 87 -7.62 -2.11 -4.85
N VAL A 88 -7.20 -2.61 -6.00
CA VAL A 88 -7.15 -4.02 -6.37
C VAL A 88 -5.73 -4.58 -6.24
N PRO A 89 -5.55 -5.93 -6.19
CA PRO A 89 -4.23 -6.54 -6.31
C PRO A 89 -3.47 -6.07 -7.55
N VAL A 90 -2.14 -6.00 -7.44
CA VAL A 90 -1.29 -5.38 -8.48
C VAL A 90 -1.34 -6.11 -9.83
N ASP A 91 -1.65 -7.40 -9.85
CA ASP A 91 -1.88 -8.17 -11.09
C ASP A 91 -3.20 -7.79 -11.76
N ALA A 92 -4.27 -7.57 -10.98
CA ALA A 92 -5.54 -7.10 -11.51
C ALA A 92 -5.46 -5.68 -12.06
N LEU A 93 -4.57 -4.84 -11.51
CA LEU A 93 -4.34 -3.47 -11.95
C LEU A 93 -3.90 -3.41 -13.42
N TYR A 94 -3.16 -4.42 -13.91
CA TYR A 94 -2.71 -4.50 -15.31
C TYR A 94 -3.84 -4.48 -16.35
N SER A 95 -4.92 -5.19 -16.08
CA SER A 95 -6.08 -5.18 -16.97
C SER A 95 -7.04 -4.04 -16.68
N LEU A 96 -7.15 -3.64 -15.42
CA LEU A 96 -8.13 -2.67 -14.97
C LEU A 96 -7.73 -1.23 -15.31
N LEU A 97 -6.47 -0.84 -15.09
CA LEU A 97 -6.02 0.53 -15.31
C LEU A 97 -6.22 1.02 -16.76
N PRO A 98 -5.78 0.30 -17.82
CA PRO A 98 -6.07 0.69 -19.19
C PRO A 98 -7.56 0.72 -19.50
N ALA A 99 -8.34 -0.24 -18.99
CA ALA A 99 -9.78 -0.30 -19.20
C ALA A 99 -10.50 0.91 -18.59
N VAL A 100 -10.10 1.33 -17.38
CA VAL A 100 -10.62 2.53 -16.73
C VAL A 100 -10.23 3.79 -17.49
N LEU A 101 -8.97 3.91 -17.92
CA LEU A 101 -8.50 5.07 -18.69
C LEU A 101 -9.21 5.20 -20.05
N ASN A 102 -9.66 4.10 -20.65
CA ASN A 102 -10.48 4.16 -21.87
C ASN A 102 -11.87 4.74 -21.63
N GLU A 103 -12.43 4.61 -20.44
CA GLU A 103 -13.80 5.06 -20.11
C GLU A 103 -13.83 6.48 -19.51
N VAL A 104 -12.71 6.97 -18.92
CA VAL A 104 -12.68 8.31 -18.31
C VAL A 104 -12.67 9.42 -19.36
N LYS A 105 -13.32 10.53 -19.01
CA LYS A 105 -13.28 11.81 -19.76
C LYS A 105 -12.36 12.77 -19.04
N ASP A 106 -12.85 13.35 -17.96
CA ASP A 106 -12.16 14.35 -17.14
C ASP A 106 -11.93 13.84 -15.70
N GLN A 107 -12.43 12.64 -15.39
CA GLN A 107 -12.26 12.04 -14.07
C GLN A 107 -10.77 11.80 -13.75
N VAL A 108 -10.43 11.92 -12.48
CA VAL A 108 -9.10 11.58 -11.99
C VAL A 108 -9.07 10.09 -11.62
N VAL A 109 -7.98 9.43 -11.95
CA VAL A 109 -7.72 8.04 -11.58
C VAL A 109 -6.51 7.98 -10.67
N MET A 110 -6.59 7.28 -9.56
CA MET A 110 -5.43 6.94 -8.73
C MET A 110 -5.44 5.46 -8.38
N ASP A 111 -4.30 4.89 -8.07
CA ASP A 111 -4.18 3.53 -7.54
C ASP A 111 -3.58 3.52 -6.13
N MET A 112 -3.69 2.39 -5.46
CA MET A 112 -3.11 2.14 -4.14
C MET A 112 -2.17 0.92 -4.15
N GLY A 113 -1.68 0.53 -5.32
CA GLY A 113 -0.85 -0.66 -5.51
C GLY A 113 0.53 -0.55 -4.89
N SER A 114 1.10 -1.70 -4.51
CA SER A 114 2.40 -1.80 -3.84
C SER A 114 3.61 -1.72 -4.78
N THR A 115 3.41 -1.81 -6.09
CA THR A 115 4.43 -1.65 -7.14
C THR A 115 3.96 -0.62 -8.15
N LYS A 116 4.88 0.18 -8.73
CA LYS A 116 4.53 1.34 -9.57
C LYS A 116 5.04 1.24 -10.99
N GLU A 117 6.30 0.83 -11.18
CA GLU A 117 6.98 0.91 -12.48
C GLU A 117 6.21 0.20 -13.59
N SER A 118 5.81 -1.03 -13.34
CA SER A 118 5.07 -1.82 -14.31
C SER A 118 3.72 -1.23 -14.70
N ALA A 119 2.97 -0.69 -13.74
CA ALA A 119 1.66 -0.07 -13.99
C ALA A 119 1.78 1.24 -14.78
N ILE A 120 2.78 2.06 -14.46
CA ILE A 120 3.07 3.33 -15.16
C ILE A 120 3.50 3.06 -16.60
N ASN A 121 4.44 2.13 -16.80
CA ASN A 121 4.94 1.76 -18.13
C ASN A 121 3.82 1.20 -19.02
N LEU A 122 2.91 0.43 -18.46
CA LEU A 122 1.76 -0.13 -19.20
C LEU A 122 0.89 0.94 -19.88
N VAL A 123 0.78 2.11 -19.26
CA VAL A 123 -0.10 3.20 -19.75
C VAL A 123 0.68 4.43 -20.20
N ALA A 124 2.00 4.32 -20.37
CA ALA A 124 2.87 5.47 -20.69
C ALA A 124 2.38 6.25 -21.94
N ASP A 125 1.99 5.54 -22.99
CA ASP A 125 1.51 6.09 -24.25
C ASP A 125 -0.01 6.24 -24.34
N HIS A 126 -0.74 5.98 -23.23
CA HIS A 126 -2.20 6.05 -23.24
C HIS A 126 -2.67 7.52 -23.36
N PRO A 127 -3.64 7.85 -24.24
CA PRO A 127 -4.11 9.22 -24.45
C PRO A 127 -4.59 9.93 -23.18
N LYS A 128 -5.07 9.18 -22.20
CA LYS A 128 -5.52 9.66 -20.89
C LYS A 128 -4.52 9.41 -19.76
N ARG A 129 -3.24 9.11 -20.07
CA ARG A 129 -2.19 8.90 -19.06
C ARG A 129 -2.14 10.01 -18.03
N ARG A 130 -2.30 11.23 -18.44
CA ARG A 130 -2.21 12.42 -17.58
C ARG A 130 -3.36 12.54 -16.56
N ARG A 131 -4.46 11.80 -16.73
CA ARG A 131 -5.55 11.69 -15.73
C ARG A 131 -5.26 10.68 -14.63
N TYR A 132 -4.18 9.91 -14.74
CA TYR A 132 -3.75 8.92 -13.76
C TYR A 132 -2.62 9.46 -12.88
N VAL A 133 -2.83 9.44 -11.57
CA VAL A 133 -1.85 9.74 -10.52
C VAL A 133 -1.47 8.44 -9.84
N ALA A 134 -0.25 7.99 -10.03
CA ALA A 134 0.26 6.74 -9.46
C ALA A 134 0.63 6.93 -7.99
N THR A 135 -0.02 6.19 -7.08
CA THR A 135 0.21 6.35 -5.65
C THR A 135 0.44 5.02 -4.92
N HIS A 136 1.09 5.08 -3.78
CA HIS A 136 1.24 3.97 -2.86
C HIS A 136 1.15 4.45 -1.41
N PRO A 137 -0.01 4.34 -0.76
CA PRO A 137 -0.14 4.56 0.68
C PRO A 137 0.65 3.50 1.45
N MET A 138 1.64 3.92 2.22
CA MET A 138 2.53 3.03 2.98
C MET A 138 1.86 2.56 4.28
N TRP A 139 0.77 1.82 4.12
CA TRP A 139 -0.02 1.25 5.20
C TRP A 139 -0.62 -0.10 4.78
N GLY A 140 -0.81 -0.97 5.75
CA GLY A 140 -1.47 -2.26 5.57
C GLY A 140 -1.32 -3.12 6.81
N THR A 141 -2.12 -4.17 6.89
CA THR A 141 -2.05 -5.21 7.91
C THR A 141 -2.00 -6.58 7.26
N GLU A 142 -1.82 -7.62 8.06
CA GLU A 142 -1.89 -9.02 7.61
C GLU A 142 -3.31 -9.50 7.27
N TYR A 143 -4.33 -8.71 7.61
CA TYR A 143 -5.74 -9.02 7.35
C TYR A 143 -6.17 -8.60 5.94
N SER A 144 -7.26 -9.16 5.45
CA SER A 144 -7.80 -8.89 4.11
C SER A 144 -9.33 -8.89 4.12
N GLY A 145 -9.91 -8.37 3.04
CA GLY A 145 -11.36 -8.27 2.90
C GLY A 145 -11.95 -6.97 3.46
N PRO A 146 -13.25 -6.72 3.22
CA PRO A 146 -13.96 -5.53 3.72
C PRO A 146 -14.00 -5.43 5.25
N GLU A 147 -14.07 -6.57 5.94
CA GLU A 147 -14.09 -6.67 7.41
C GLU A 147 -12.82 -6.13 8.07
N ALA A 148 -11.71 -6.12 7.34
CA ALA A 148 -10.44 -5.60 7.84
C ALA A 148 -10.33 -4.06 7.72
N ALA A 149 -11.29 -3.40 7.06
CA ALA A 149 -11.27 -1.96 6.84
C ALA A 149 -11.42 -1.19 8.15
N VAL A 150 -10.59 -0.15 8.32
CA VAL A 150 -10.58 0.68 9.53
C VAL A 150 -10.50 2.18 9.21
N LYS A 151 -11.18 3.00 10.01
CA LYS A 151 -11.23 4.47 9.85
C LYS A 151 -9.92 5.19 10.21
N THR A 152 -9.00 4.54 10.90
CA THR A 152 -7.73 5.11 11.35
C THR A 152 -6.54 4.71 10.47
N ALA A 153 -6.81 4.13 9.31
CA ALA A 153 -5.80 3.49 8.44
C ALA A 153 -4.63 4.40 8.05
N PHE A 154 -4.91 5.65 7.68
CA PHE A 154 -3.99 6.48 6.93
C PHE A 154 -3.34 7.60 7.76
N ALA A 155 -3.90 7.94 8.92
CA ALA A 155 -3.38 9.02 9.75
C ALA A 155 -1.91 8.81 10.13
N ASP A 156 -1.09 9.84 9.95
CA ASP A 156 0.35 9.86 10.24
C ASP A 156 1.18 8.83 9.46
N LYS A 157 0.65 8.33 8.32
CA LYS A 157 1.37 7.45 7.41
C LYS A 157 1.87 8.21 6.19
N ALA A 158 2.89 7.66 5.54
CA ALA A 158 3.37 8.19 4.27
C ALA A 158 2.54 7.66 3.10
N THR A 159 2.36 8.47 2.06
CA THR A 159 1.99 8.01 0.72
C THR A 159 3.03 8.47 -0.28
N VAL A 160 3.40 7.59 -1.19
CA VAL A 160 4.30 7.93 -2.28
C VAL A 160 3.46 8.29 -3.51
N ILE A 161 3.80 9.40 -4.15
CA ILE A 161 3.28 9.79 -5.46
C ILE A 161 4.43 9.63 -6.46
N CYS A 162 4.24 8.74 -7.43
CA CYS A 162 5.26 8.40 -8.41
C CYS A 162 5.05 9.15 -9.72
N ASP A 163 6.17 9.63 -10.31
CA ASP A 163 6.21 10.33 -11.62
C ASP A 163 5.11 11.41 -11.73
N ALA A 164 5.03 12.25 -10.72
CA ALA A 164 3.99 13.27 -10.56
C ALA A 164 3.89 14.24 -11.75
N GLU A 165 5.00 14.50 -12.41
CA GLU A 165 5.12 15.36 -13.62
C GLU A 165 4.35 14.79 -14.83
N ASN A 166 4.05 13.51 -14.83
CA ASN A 166 3.28 12.82 -15.87
C ASN A 166 1.76 12.91 -15.66
N SER A 167 1.31 13.64 -14.63
CA SER A 167 -0.11 13.88 -14.35
C SER A 167 -0.50 15.33 -14.64
N ASP A 168 -1.78 15.55 -14.97
CA ASP A 168 -2.31 16.92 -15.09
C ASP A 168 -2.32 17.60 -13.71
N GLU A 169 -2.13 18.92 -13.70
CA GLU A 169 -2.01 19.70 -12.45
C GLU A 169 -3.25 19.57 -11.55
N ASP A 170 -4.45 19.60 -12.16
CA ASP A 170 -5.71 19.45 -11.44
C ASP A 170 -5.89 18.04 -10.85
N ALA A 171 -5.48 17.01 -11.60
CA ALA A 171 -5.51 15.63 -11.15
C ALA A 171 -4.54 15.41 -9.98
N LEU A 172 -3.31 15.87 -10.14
CA LEU A 172 -2.29 15.81 -9.08
C LEU A 172 -2.73 16.59 -7.84
N LYS A 173 -3.31 17.79 -8.02
CA LYS A 173 -3.82 18.60 -6.92
C LYS A 173 -4.93 17.87 -6.14
N MET A 174 -5.91 17.30 -6.83
CA MET A 174 -7.01 16.55 -6.20
C MET A 174 -6.49 15.42 -5.31
N VAL A 175 -5.55 14.62 -5.80
CA VAL A 175 -4.97 13.48 -5.06
C VAL A 175 -4.12 13.95 -3.88
N LYS A 176 -3.33 15.00 -4.05
CA LYS A 176 -2.55 15.61 -2.96
C LYS A 176 -3.44 16.13 -1.84
N ASP A 177 -4.45 16.89 -2.21
CA ASP A 177 -5.39 17.47 -1.23
C ASP A 177 -6.13 16.37 -0.47
N LEU A 178 -6.54 15.29 -1.16
CA LEU A 178 -7.18 14.13 -0.55
C LEU A 178 -6.28 13.48 0.50
N TYR A 179 -5.04 13.12 0.13
CA TYR A 179 -4.12 12.47 1.05
C TYR A 179 -3.72 13.36 2.23
N THR A 180 -3.57 14.65 1.98
CA THR A 180 -3.31 15.63 3.04
C THR A 180 -4.50 15.74 4.00
N ALA A 181 -5.74 15.80 3.48
CA ALA A 181 -6.95 15.88 4.29
C ALA A 181 -7.19 14.64 5.16
N ILE A 182 -6.76 13.47 4.70
CA ILE A 182 -6.83 12.24 5.52
C ILE A 182 -5.63 12.06 6.46
N GLY A 183 -4.69 13.02 6.48
CA GLY A 183 -3.58 13.08 7.44
C GLY A 183 -2.33 12.32 7.01
N MET A 184 -2.11 12.12 5.71
CA MET A 184 -0.91 11.44 5.21
C MET A 184 0.22 12.42 4.86
N HIS A 185 1.47 11.94 5.00
CA HIS A 185 2.66 12.65 4.56
C HIS A 185 2.98 12.29 3.10
N LEU A 186 3.15 13.31 2.24
CA LEU A 186 3.42 13.11 0.82
C LEU A 186 4.91 12.94 0.57
N ILE A 187 5.29 11.89 -0.15
CA ILE A 187 6.64 11.62 -0.64
C ILE A 187 6.58 11.53 -2.16
N TYR A 188 7.55 12.15 -2.85
CA TYR A 188 7.63 12.14 -4.31
C TYR A 188 8.88 11.41 -4.75
N MET A 189 8.76 10.51 -5.72
CA MET A 189 9.90 9.84 -6.35
C MET A 189 9.51 9.24 -7.70
N GLY A 190 10.50 8.87 -8.50
CA GLY A 190 10.27 8.09 -9.72
C GLY A 190 9.83 6.66 -9.41
N ALA A 191 9.07 6.05 -10.31
CA ALA A 191 8.52 4.71 -10.13
C ALA A 191 9.59 3.63 -9.93
N THR A 192 10.69 3.68 -10.69
CA THR A 192 11.82 2.75 -10.55
C THR A 192 12.48 2.85 -9.17
N ALA A 193 12.70 4.09 -8.67
CA ALA A 193 13.25 4.31 -7.33
C ALA A 193 12.27 3.82 -6.24
N HIS A 194 10.97 4.04 -6.44
CA HIS A 194 9.94 3.53 -5.53
C HIS A 194 10.01 2.00 -5.39
N ASP A 195 10.01 1.28 -6.51
CA ASP A 195 9.98 -0.19 -6.50
C ASP A 195 11.27 -0.77 -5.89
N LEU A 196 12.43 -0.14 -6.14
CA LEU A 196 13.68 -0.45 -5.47
C LEU A 196 13.59 -0.24 -3.94
N HIS A 197 13.13 0.94 -3.50
CA HIS A 197 13.01 1.23 -2.07
C HIS A 197 11.99 0.33 -1.38
N ALA A 198 10.85 0.03 -2.03
CA ALA A 198 9.85 -0.91 -1.53
C ALA A 198 10.42 -2.33 -1.32
N ALA A 199 11.35 -2.77 -2.18
CA ALA A 199 12.05 -4.03 -2.00
C ALA A 199 12.85 -4.06 -0.69
N TYR A 200 13.56 -2.97 -0.35
CA TYR A 200 14.39 -2.87 0.86
C TYR A 200 13.59 -2.71 2.16
N VAL A 201 12.46 -1.98 2.16
CA VAL A 201 11.76 -1.67 3.42
C VAL A 201 10.52 -2.52 3.67
N SER A 202 10.00 -3.20 2.63
CA SER A 202 8.77 -3.97 2.72
C SER A 202 8.94 -5.41 2.22
N HIS A 203 9.38 -5.61 0.97
CA HIS A 203 9.34 -6.94 0.36
C HIS A 203 10.28 -7.92 1.04
N ILE A 204 11.52 -7.49 1.37
CA ILE A 204 12.47 -8.35 2.10
C ILE A 204 11.98 -8.70 3.49
N SER A 205 11.28 -7.78 4.18
CA SER A 205 10.73 -8.03 5.51
C SER A 205 9.71 -9.17 5.48
N HIS A 206 8.85 -9.22 4.44
CA HIS A 206 7.90 -10.30 4.26
C HIS A 206 8.58 -11.63 3.92
N ILE A 207 9.54 -11.62 2.98
CA ILE A 207 10.30 -12.84 2.64
C ILE A 207 11.02 -13.40 3.87
N THR A 208 11.67 -12.54 4.65
CA THR A 208 12.37 -12.95 5.88
C THR A 208 11.40 -13.54 6.89
N SER A 209 10.24 -12.92 7.06
CA SER A 209 9.17 -13.39 7.95
C SER A 209 8.62 -14.76 7.50
N PHE A 210 8.35 -14.94 6.19
CA PHE A 210 7.93 -16.23 5.63
C PHE A 210 9.00 -17.30 5.79
N ALA A 211 10.26 -16.97 5.49
CA ALA A 211 11.37 -17.92 5.60
C ALA A 211 11.60 -18.36 7.04
N LEU A 212 11.58 -17.42 8.00
CA LEU A 212 11.72 -17.74 9.42
C LEU A 212 10.55 -18.60 9.93
N ALA A 213 9.32 -18.25 9.57
CA ALA A 213 8.15 -19.05 9.92
C ALA A 213 8.25 -20.48 9.37
N ASN A 214 8.63 -20.64 8.09
CA ASN A 214 8.82 -21.96 7.49
C ASN A 214 9.92 -22.77 8.21
N THR A 215 11.03 -22.12 8.59
CA THR A 215 12.12 -22.78 9.32
C THR A 215 11.63 -23.38 10.64
N VAL A 216 10.81 -22.64 11.39
CA VAL A 216 10.30 -23.11 12.69
C VAL A 216 9.20 -24.14 12.51
N LEU A 217 8.28 -23.95 11.55
CA LEU A 217 7.23 -24.92 11.22
C LEU A 217 7.79 -26.26 10.73
N GLU A 218 8.94 -26.25 10.04
CA GLU A 218 9.58 -27.49 9.63
C GLU A 218 10.16 -28.24 10.84
N LYS A 219 10.72 -27.52 11.82
CA LYS A 219 11.25 -28.13 13.05
C LYS A 219 10.16 -28.60 14.00
N GLU A 220 9.01 -27.90 14.07
CA GLU A 220 7.86 -28.30 14.89
C GLU A 220 7.33 -29.69 14.54
N LYS A 221 7.43 -30.11 13.28
CA LYS A 221 7.03 -31.50 12.87
C LYS A 221 7.81 -32.59 13.60
N GLU A 222 8.99 -32.28 14.13
CA GLU A 222 9.84 -33.21 14.88
C GLU A 222 9.68 -33.04 16.40
N ASP A 223 9.33 -31.82 16.85
CA ASP A 223 9.23 -31.45 18.27
C ASP A 223 8.22 -30.32 18.46
N ASP A 224 7.00 -30.63 18.88
CA ASP A 224 5.91 -29.69 19.08
C ASP A 224 6.12 -28.72 20.26
N ALA A 225 7.00 -29.07 21.20
CA ALA A 225 7.35 -28.22 22.33
C ALA A 225 8.03 -26.90 21.90
N ILE A 226 8.50 -26.79 20.66
CA ILE A 226 9.18 -25.57 20.18
C ILE A 226 8.28 -24.32 20.28
N PHE A 227 6.97 -24.46 20.12
CA PHE A 227 6.02 -23.34 20.23
C PHE A 227 5.67 -22.99 21.68
N GLU A 228 5.91 -23.86 22.66
CA GLU A 228 5.75 -23.50 24.06
C GLU A 228 6.74 -22.40 24.49
N LEU A 229 7.86 -22.27 23.77
CA LEU A 229 8.88 -21.25 23.99
C LEU A 229 8.64 -19.99 23.16
N ALA A 230 7.65 -19.98 22.25
CA ALA A 230 7.36 -18.85 21.41
C ALA A 230 6.90 -17.65 22.25
N SER A 231 7.60 -16.54 22.14
CA SER A 231 7.35 -15.32 22.89
C SER A 231 7.07 -14.13 21.95
N GLY A 232 6.74 -12.97 22.51
CA GLY A 232 6.43 -11.76 21.76
C GLY A 232 7.52 -11.32 20.78
N GLY A 233 8.79 -11.64 21.02
CA GLY A 233 9.90 -11.39 20.09
C GLY A 233 9.75 -12.22 18.80
N PHE A 234 9.48 -13.52 18.93
CA PHE A 234 9.22 -14.36 17.77
C PHE A 234 7.94 -13.92 17.05
N GLU A 235 6.84 -13.74 17.80
CA GLU A 235 5.55 -13.33 17.25
C GLU A 235 5.68 -12.04 16.42
N SER A 236 6.33 -11.01 16.95
CA SER A 236 6.53 -9.74 16.22
C SER A 236 7.34 -9.92 14.94
N THR A 237 8.35 -10.79 14.93
CA THR A 237 9.22 -11.05 13.79
C THR A 237 8.51 -11.83 12.68
N VAL A 238 7.66 -12.82 13.03
CA VAL A 238 6.92 -13.63 12.05
C VAL A 238 5.51 -13.13 11.77
N ARG A 239 5.10 -11.99 12.32
CA ARG A 239 3.75 -11.43 12.14
C ARG A 239 3.36 -11.31 10.67
N LEU A 240 4.30 -10.85 9.83
CA LEU A 240 4.07 -10.67 8.40
C LEU A 240 3.87 -11.99 7.65
N ALA A 241 4.28 -13.14 8.21
CA ALA A 241 4.04 -14.46 7.61
C ALA A 241 2.56 -14.85 7.58
N LYS A 242 1.70 -14.14 8.32
CA LYS A 242 0.23 -14.31 8.28
C LYS A 242 -0.40 -13.64 7.04
N SER A 243 0.37 -12.91 6.23
CA SER A 243 -0.11 -12.17 5.07
C SER A 243 -0.58 -13.08 3.93
N ASN A 244 -1.56 -12.60 3.16
CA ASN A 244 -2.19 -13.36 2.08
C ASN A 244 -1.23 -13.59 0.90
N ALA A 245 -0.99 -14.85 0.55
CA ALA A 245 -0.15 -15.25 -0.58
C ALA A 245 -0.66 -14.73 -1.94
N ALA A 246 -1.98 -14.65 -2.14
CA ALA A 246 -2.57 -14.12 -3.38
C ALA A 246 -2.27 -12.64 -3.61
N MET A 247 -1.94 -11.89 -2.55
CA MET A 247 -1.48 -10.51 -2.64
C MET A 247 0.03 -10.43 -2.88
N TRP A 248 0.83 -11.22 -2.15
CA TRP A 248 2.27 -11.10 -2.15
C TRP A 248 2.97 -11.73 -3.34
N VAL A 249 2.47 -12.85 -3.87
CA VAL A 249 3.05 -13.50 -5.07
C VAL A 249 3.05 -12.55 -6.28
N PRO A 250 1.94 -11.85 -6.63
CA PRO A 250 1.96 -10.83 -7.67
C PRO A 250 2.96 -9.69 -7.42
N ILE A 251 3.08 -9.20 -6.18
CA ILE A 251 4.04 -8.15 -5.81
C ILE A 251 5.47 -8.61 -6.08
N PHE A 252 5.85 -9.78 -5.59
CA PHE A 252 7.19 -10.34 -5.83
C PHE A 252 7.47 -10.59 -7.31
N LYS A 253 6.45 -11.02 -8.07
CA LYS A 253 6.57 -11.23 -9.51
C LYS A 253 6.82 -9.92 -10.26
N GLN A 254 6.10 -8.85 -9.92
CA GLN A 254 6.24 -7.55 -10.59
C GLN A 254 7.56 -6.85 -10.23
N ASN A 255 8.01 -6.97 -8.99
CA ASN A 255 9.25 -6.35 -8.50
C ASN A 255 10.41 -7.35 -8.40
N ARG A 256 10.40 -8.38 -9.25
CA ARG A 256 11.26 -9.56 -9.16
C ARG A 256 12.74 -9.22 -9.09
N GLU A 257 13.24 -8.37 -9.96
CA GLU A 257 14.68 -8.07 -10.04
C GLU A 257 15.17 -7.36 -8.77
N ASN A 258 14.48 -6.31 -8.32
CA ASN A 258 14.80 -5.61 -7.08
C ASN A 258 14.70 -6.55 -5.86
N VAL A 259 13.70 -7.44 -5.85
CA VAL A 259 13.53 -8.43 -4.77
C VAL A 259 14.68 -9.43 -4.76
N LEU A 260 15.14 -9.90 -5.92
CA LEU A 260 16.29 -10.81 -6.01
C LEU A 260 17.57 -10.13 -5.51
N ASP A 261 17.79 -8.88 -5.87
CA ASP A 261 18.99 -8.13 -5.46
C ASP A 261 19.02 -7.95 -3.94
N VAL A 262 17.96 -7.44 -3.33
CA VAL A 262 17.93 -7.27 -1.88
C VAL A 262 17.97 -8.60 -1.13
N LEU A 263 17.37 -9.66 -1.68
CA LEU A 263 17.43 -11.01 -1.09
C LEU A 263 18.85 -11.56 -1.09
N ASN A 264 19.61 -11.38 -2.17
CA ASN A 264 21.01 -11.78 -2.25
C ASN A 264 21.88 -11.04 -1.22
N GLU A 265 21.66 -9.74 -1.04
CA GLU A 265 22.32 -8.96 0.01
C GLU A 265 21.95 -9.48 1.40
N HIS A 266 20.67 -9.73 1.66
CA HIS A 266 20.19 -10.25 2.93
C HIS A 266 20.77 -11.63 3.25
N ILE A 267 20.81 -12.54 2.29
CA ILE A 267 21.46 -13.85 2.42
C ILE A 267 22.96 -13.67 2.76
N THR A 268 23.60 -12.68 2.15
CA THR A 268 25.00 -12.37 2.44
C THR A 268 25.20 -11.90 3.88
N GLN A 269 24.30 -11.07 4.42
CA GLN A 269 24.34 -10.71 5.85
C GLN A 269 24.14 -11.93 6.76
N LEU A 270 23.17 -12.80 6.48
CA LEU A 270 22.94 -14.03 7.24
C LEU A 270 24.17 -14.96 7.23
N ARG A 271 24.86 -15.06 6.08
CA ARG A 271 26.12 -15.83 5.97
C ARG A 271 27.24 -15.26 6.83
N LYS A 272 27.33 -13.94 7.04
CA LYS A 272 28.30 -13.34 7.96
C LYS A 272 28.04 -13.81 9.40
N PHE A 273 26.80 -13.73 9.88
CA PHE A 273 26.44 -14.25 11.20
C PHE A 273 26.79 -15.74 11.35
N LYS A 274 26.41 -16.55 10.35
CA LYS A 274 26.74 -17.97 10.34
C LYS A 274 28.25 -18.19 10.44
N SER A 275 29.05 -17.48 9.63
CA SER A 275 30.52 -17.61 9.62
C SER A 275 31.14 -17.19 10.96
N CYS A 276 30.61 -16.17 11.63
CA CYS A 276 31.09 -15.80 12.95
C CYS A 276 30.90 -16.93 13.97
N LEU A 277 29.73 -17.58 13.97
CA LEU A 277 29.44 -18.71 14.86
C LEU A 277 30.30 -19.94 14.55
N GLU A 278 30.45 -20.28 13.25
CA GLU A 278 31.29 -21.43 12.83
C GLU A 278 32.79 -21.28 13.20
N LYS A 279 33.28 -20.02 13.19
CA LYS A 279 34.69 -19.69 13.48
C LYS A 279 34.93 -19.20 14.90
N GLU A 280 33.89 -19.16 15.74
CA GLU A 280 33.92 -18.60 17.11
C GLU A 280 34.49 -17.17 17.16
N ASN A 281 34.25 -16.36 16.08
CA ASN A 281 34.69 -14.97 16.01
C ASN A 281 33.61 -14.05 16.63
N TYR A 282 33.58 -14.01 17.94
CA TYR A 282 32.59 -13.26 18.71
C TYR A 282 32.84 -11.74 18.70
N GLU A 283 34.09 -11.31 18.49
CA GLU A 283 34.40 -9.88 18.33
C GLU A 283 33.72 -9.30 17.07
N TYR A 284 33.88 -9.95 15.94
CA TYR A 284 33.22 -9.53 14.71
C TYR A 284 31.69 -9.73 14.77
N LEU A 285 31.22 -10.73 15.48
CA LEU A 285 29.79 -10.91 15.73
C LEU A 285 29.22 -9.71 16.50
N GLN A 286 29.93 -9.22 17.52
CA GLN A 286 29.52 -8.03 18.27
C GLN A 286 29.48 -6.80 17.37
N GLU A 287 30.49 -6.57 16.53
CA GLU A 287 30.51 -5.46 15.57
C GLU A 287 29.29 -5.49 14.64
N LEU A 288 28.93 -6.66 14.11
CA LEU A 288 27.75 -6.80 13.24
C LEU A 288 26.44 -6.39 13.96
N ILE A 289 26.31 -6.76 15.23
CA ILE A 289 25.13 -6.41 16.05
C ILE A 289 25.11 -4.89 16.34
N GLU A 290 26.25 -4.33 16.73
CA GLU A 290 26.37 -2.89 17.01
C GLU A 290 26.09 -2.05 15.77
N ASN A 291 26.56 -2.45 14.59
CA ASN A 291 26.25 -1.81 13.33
C ASN A 291 24.74 -1.86 13.03
N ALA A 292 24.08 -3.00 13.28
CA ALA A 292 22.63 -3.14 13.11
C ALA A 292 21.84 -2.23 14.06
N ASN A 293 22.35 -1.96 15.28
CA ASN A 293 21.76 -1.03 16.22
C ASN A 293 21.66 0.42 15.69
N GLY A 294 22.42 0.75 14.63
CA GLY A 294 22.30 2.01 13.91
C GLY A 294 20.87 2.32 13.42
N ILE A 295 20.02 1.30 13.27
CA ILE A 295 18.60 1.46 12.87
C ILE A 295 17.80 2.33 13.85
N ARG A 296 18.22 2.41 15.13
CA ARG A 296 17.59 3.26 16.16
C ARG A 296 17.57 4.75 15.81
N ARG A 297 18.41 5.19 14.86
CA ARG A 297 18.41 6.59 14.37
C ARG A 297 17.24 6.86 13.42
N ILE A 298 16.66 5.84 12.85
CA ILE A 298 15.64 5.90 11.80
C ILE A 298 14.27 5.54 12.36
N LEU A 299 14.22 4.46 13.15
CA LEU A 299 12.98 3.96 13.74
C LEU A 299 12.95 4.36 15.24
N LYS A 300 11.90 5.13 15.62
CA LYS A 300 11.62 5.52 17.00
C LYS A 300 10.72 4.50 17.68
#